data_a71b08a956cf3c22d068a8097759cd9e
#
_entry.id   a71b08a956cf3c22d068a8097759cd9e
#
_cell.length_a   1.000
_cell.length_b   1.000
_cell.length_c   1.000
_cell.angle_alpha   90.00
_cell.angle_beta   90.00
_cell.angle_gamma   90.00
#
_symmetry.space_group_name_H-M   'P 1'
#
loop_
_entity.id
_entity.type
_entity.pdbx_description
1 polymer ?
#
loop_
_entity_poly.entity_id
_entity_poly.type
_entity_poly.pdbx_seq_one_letter_code
_entity_poly.pdbx_strand_id
1 'polypeptide(L)'
;MKKIGFLSFGHWTPSPQSGTRTAADTLLQSIDLAVAAEELGADGAYFRVHHFARQLSSPFPLLAAIGAKTKRIEIGTGVIDMRYENPLYMAEDAGAADLISGGRLQLGISRGSPEQVIDGWRYFGYVPQEGENESDMARRHTEVLLDVLRGEGFAKPNPQPMFPNPPGLLRLEPHSEGLRDRIWWGAGSNATAVWAATLGMNLQSSTLKDDETGEPFHIQQAKQIRAYRQEIGRAS
;
A
#
# COMPACT_ATOMS: atom_id res chain seq x y z
N MET A 1 19.82 -4.58 -14.15
CA MET A 1 20.35 -4.36 -12.79
C MET A 1 19.18 -4.50 -11.83
N LYS A 2 19.38 -5.02 -10.61
CA LYS A 2 18.32 -5.07 -9.60
C LYS A 2 18.14 -3.66 -9.01
N LYS A 3 16.88 -3.27 -8.75
CA LYS A 3 16.57 -2.01 -8.09
C LYS A 3 16.92 -2.09 -6.60
N ILE A 4 17.40 -0.99 -6.04
CA ILE A 4 17.73 -0.84 -4.62
C ILE A 4 16.93 0.34 -4.06
N GLY A 5 16.25 0.11 -2.95
CA GLY A 5 15.49 1.13 -2.23
C GLY A 5 15.64 0.99 -0.73
N PHE A 6 15.04 1.90 0.01
CA PHE A 6 14.96 1.82 1.46
C PHE A 6 13.52 1.68 1.93
N LEU A 7 13.34 1.18 3.15
CA LEU A 7 12.09 1.16 3.89
C LEU A 7 12.28 1.89 5.21
N SER A 8 11.56 3.00 5.39
CA SER A 8 11.55 3.76 6.65
C SER A 8 10.33 3.43 7.48
N PHE A 9 10.53 3.30 8.80
CA PHE A 9 9.44 3.18 9.76
C PHE A 9 8.90 4.54 10.20
N GLY A 10 9.66 5.62 10.01
CA GLY A 10 9.27 6.97 10.38
C GLY A 10 8.98 7.11 11.88
N HIS A 11 9.81 6.49 12.73
CA HIS A 11 9.68 6.61 14.18
C HIS A 11 9.99 8.02 14.66
N TRP A 12 9.26 8.46 15.68
CA TRP A 12 9.59 9.66 16.42
C TRP A 12 9.52 9.43 17.92
N THR A 13 10.44 10.04 18.65
CA THR A 13 10.56 9.86 20.10
C THR A 13 10.84 11.20 20.76
N PRO A 14 10.01 11.67 21.72
CA PRO A 14 10.18 12.91 22.42
C PRO A 14 11.33 12.80 23.45
N SER A 15 12.55 12.66 22.94
CA SER A 15 13.79 12.52 23.71
C SER A 15 14.83 13.53 23.20
N PRO A 16 15.62 14.16 24.08
CA PRO A 16 16.69 15.05 23.64
C PRO A 16 17.73 14.41 22.72
N GLN A 17 17.89 13.09 22.79
CA GLN A 17 18.83 12.32 21.98
C GLN A 17 18.28 11.97 20.59
N SER A 18 16.95 12.13 20.37
CA SER A 18 16.33 11.84 19.08
C SER A 18 16.48 13.02 18.11
N GLY A 19 16.82 12.74 16.86
CA GLY A 19 16.76 13.70 15.75
C GLY A 19 15.33 13.94 15.26
N THR A 20 14.41 12.99 15.52
CA THR A 20 12.97 13.10 15.23
C THR A 20 12.20 13.03 16.55
N ARG A 21 11.76 14.16 17.07
CA ARG A 21 11.10 14.29 18.38
C ARG A 21 9.58 14.36 18.29
N THR A 22 9.08 14.82 17.16
CA THR A 22 7.67 15.04 16.89
C THR A 22 7.22 14.31 15.61
N ALA A 23 5.91 14.15 15.44
CA ALA A 23 5.36 13.66 14.18
C ALA A 23 5.72 14.57 13.00
N ALA A 24 5.80 15.89 13.20
CA ALA A 24 6.21 16.83 12.16
C ALA A 24 7.64 16.57 11.71
N ASP A 25 8.57 16.38 12.65
CA ASP A 25 9.98 16.12 12.33
C ASP A 25 10.13 14.90 11.44
N THR A 26 9.42 13.79 11.76
CA THR A 26 9.55 12.55 10.98
C THR A 26 8.90 12.67 9.60
N LEU A 27 7.80 13.41 9.46
CA LEU A 27 7.17 13.65 8.16
C LEU A 27 8.08 14.47 7.24
N LEU A 28 8.62 15.59 7.75
CA LEU A 28 9.53 16.43 6.97
C LEU A 28 10.84 15.72 6.65
N GLN A 29 11.44 15.03 7.62
CA GLN A 29 12.64 14.22 7.39
C GLN A 29 12.40 13.10 6.37
N SER A 30 11.22 12.50 6.32
CA SER A 30 10.89 11.47 5.33
C SER A 30 10.89 12.02 3.90
N ILE A 31 10.44 13.26 3.71
CA ILE A 31 10.52 13.96 2.42
C ILE A 31 11.99 14.20 2.04
N ASP A 32 12.78 14.78 2.95
CA ASP A 32 14.20 15.06 2.70
C ASP A 32 15.01 13.79 2.44
N LEU A 33 14.70 12.70 3.17
CA LEU A 33 15.32 11.39 2.97
C LEU A 33 15.06 10.82 1.56
N ALA A 34 13.83 10.94 1.06
CA ALA A 34 13.49 10.47 -0.29
C ALA A 34 14.19 11.31 -1.37
N VAL A 35 14.29 12.62 -1.20
CA VAL A 35 15.04 13.51 -2.10
C VAL A 35 16.52 13.15 -2.12
N ALA A 36 17.15 13.02 -0.94
CA ALA A 36 18.55 12.64 -0.82
C ALA A 36 18.83 11.23 -1.40
N ALA A 37 17.92 10.28 -1.19
CA ALA A 37 18.05 8.94 -1.76
C ALA A 37 18.01 8.97 -3.30
N GLU A 38 17.13 9.79 -3.88
CA GLU A 38 17.09 9.99 -5.34
C GLU A 38 18.39 10.58 -5.86
N GLU A 39 18.96 11.60 -5.18
CA GLU A 39 20.23 12.23 -5.54
C GLU A 39 21.40 11.23 -5.50
N LEU A 40 21.38 10.30 -4.54
CA LEU A 40 22.36 9.22 -4.39
C LEU A 40 22.13 8.05 -5.36
N GLY A 41 21.07 8.08 -6.16
CA GLY A 41 20.78 7.07 -7.18
C GLY A 41 19.99 5.87 -6.69
N ALA A 42 19.32 5.94 -5.53
CA ALA A 42 18.39 4.90 -5.11
C ALA A 42 17.17 4.82 -6.06
N ASP A 43 16.62 3.63 -6.21
CA ASP A 43 15.49 3.34 -7.10
C ASP A 43 14.14 3.46 -6.40
N GLY A 44 14.08 3.29 -5.06
CA GLY A 44 12.82 3.27 -4.33
C GLY A 44 12.90 3.83 -2.90
N ALA A 45 11.85 4.56 -2.50
CA ALA A 45 11.63 5.09 -1.15
C ALA A 45 10.30 4.56 -0.63
N TYR A 46 10.34 3.67 0.35
CA TYR A 46 9.16 3.02 0.90
C TYR A 46 8.98 3.38 2.37
N PHE A 47 7.70 3.49 2.79
CA PHE A 47 7.33 3.88 4.14
C PHE A 47 6.37 2.87 4.76
N ARG A 48 6.64 2.51 6.02
CA ARG A 48 5.72 1.70 6.82
C ARG A 48 4.52 2.52 7.23
N VAL A 49 3.37 1.85 7.36
CA VAL A 49 2.12 2.45 7.84
C VAL A 49 1.66 1.67 9.07
N HIS A 50 1.55 2.36 10.22
CA HIS A 50 1.05 1.79 11.46
C HIS A 50 0.16 2.78 12.19
N HIS A 51 -1.09 2.37 12.44
CA HIS A 51 -2.04 3.15 13.22
C HIS A 51 -1.73 3.09 14.71
N PHE A 52 -2.11 4.12 15.46
CA PHE A 52 -1.90 4.27 16.91
C PHE A 52 -0.44 4.20 17.39
N ALA A 53 0.53 4.06 16.50
CA ALA A 53 1.95 4.06 16.80
C ALA A 53 2.56 5.45 16.62
N ARG A 54 3.70 5.71 17.30
CA ARG A 54 4.53 6.88 17.03
C ARG A 54 5.37 6.66 15.76
N GLN A 55 4.66 6.48 14.65
CA GLN A 55 5.18 6.19 13.31
C GLN A 55 4.32 6.89 12.26
N LEU A 56 4.62 6.67 10.98
CA LEU A 56 3.79 7.13 9.88
C LEU A 56 2.49 6.32 9.81
N SER A 57 1.36 6.99 9.65
CA SER A 57 0.03 6.34 9.58
C SER A 57 -0.86 6.83 8.44
N SER A 58 -0.51 7.98 7.82
CA SER A 58 -1.24 8.57 6.70
C SER A 58 -0.32 8.69 5.49
N PRO A 59 -0.26 7.68 4.61
CA PRO A 59 0.77 7.62 3.57
C PRO A 59 0.55 8.61 2.42
N PHE A 60 -0.67 8.82 1.96
CA PHE A 60 -0.92 9.55 0.70
C PHE A 60 -0.48 11.02 0.71
N PRO A 61 -0.73 11.83 1.75
CA PRO A 61 -0.18 13.19 1.81
C PRO A 61 1.35 13.22 1.76
N LEU A 62 2.01 12.28 2.45
CA LEU A 62 3.47 12.16 2.44
C LEU A 62 3.99 11.76 1.06
N LEU A 63 3.40 10.73 0.44
CA LEU A 63 3.81 10.25 -0.89
C LEU A 63 3.57 11.30 -1.97
N ALA A 64 2.46 12.04 -1.91
CA ALA A 64 2.21 13.17 -2.82
C ALA A 64 3.26 14.27 -2.68
N ALA A 65 3.63 14.65 -1.43
CA ALA A 65 4.67 15.63 -1.17
C ALA A 65 6.04 15.17 -1.70
N ILE A 66 6.42 13.91 -1.46
CA ILE A 66 7.65 13.31 -2.00
C ILE A 66 7.58 13.26 -3.53
N GLY A 67 6.44 12.84 -4.09
CA GLY A 67 6.23 12.79 -5.54
C GLY A 67 6.43 14.12 -6.23
N ALA A 68 5.97 15.22 -5.62
CA ALA A 68 6.16 16.58 -6.11
C ALA A 68 7.62 17.09 -6.02
N LYS A 69 8.40 16.55 -5.07
CA LYS A 69 9.80 16.96 -4.84
C LYS A 69 10.83 16.12 -5.60
N THR A 70 10.46 14.93 -6.05
CA THR A 70 11.34 13.96 -6.73
C THR A 70 10.94 13.77 -8.20
N LYS A 71 11.79 13.14 -9.02
CA LYS A 71 11.56 12.99 -10.47
C LYS A 71 11.64 11.54 -10.97
N ARG A 72 12.38 10.67 -10.29
CA ARG A 72 12.71 9.32 -10.79
C ARG A 72 12.41 8.21 -9.79
N ILE A 73 12.68 8.46 -8.51
CA ILE A 73 12.58 7.44 -7.46
C ILE A 73 11.14 6.92 -7.36
N GLU A 74 10.99 5.61 -7.34
CA GLU A 74 9.71 4.97 -7.01
C GLU A 74 9.37 5.26 -5.55
N ILE A 75 8.12 5.57 -5.28
CA ILE A 75 7.64 5.89 -3.93
C ILE A 75 6.52 4.92 -3.57
N GLY A 76 6.47 4.50 -2.31
CA GLY A 76 5.45 3.52 -1.97
C GLY A 76 5.32 3.21 -0.49
N THR A 77 4.53 2.20 -0.22
CA THR A 77 4.25 1.73 1.14
C THR A 77 4.74 0.30 1.35
N GLY A 78 5.16 0.02 2.55
CA GLY A 78 5.58 -1.32 2.91
C GLY A 78 5.12 -1.69 4.32
N VAL A 79 3.83 -1.87 4.53
CA VAL A 79 2.62 -1.86 3.70
C VAL A 79 1.47 -1.13 4.40
N ILE A 80 0.36 -0.86 3.68
CA ILE A 80 -0.91 -0.41 4.27
C ILE A 80 -1.72 -1.62 4.72
N ASP A 81 -2.37 -1.52 5.87
CA ASP A 81 -3.28 -2.52 6.40
C ASP A 81 -4.70 -2.31 5.89
N MET A 82 -5.17 -3.19 5.01
CA MET A 82 -6.48 -3.08 4.36
C MET A 82 -7.67 -3.23 5.31
N ARG A 83 -7.45 -3.60 6.57
CA ARG A 83 -8.52 -3.62 7.59
C ARG A 83 -8.95 -2.21 8.00
N TYR A 84 -8.06 -1.22 7.84
CA TYR A 84 -8.29 0.19 8.21
C TYR A 84 -8.77 1.06 7.06
N GLU A 85 -8.81 0.54 5.83
CA GLU A 85 -9.01 1.37 4.65
C GLU A 85 -10.41 1.28 4.06
N ASN A 86 -10.95 2.43 3.68
CA ASN A 86 -12.07 2.47 2.73
C ASN A 86 -11.49 2.34 1.32
N PRO A 87 -11.80 1.27 0.57
CA PRO A 87 -11.18 1.04 -0.74
C PRO A 87 -11.46 2.13 -1.77
N LEU A 88 -12.60 2.83 -1.67
CA LEU A 88 -12.96 3.91 -2.60
C LEU A 88 -12.13 5.17 -2.30
N TYR A 89 -12.10 5.64 -1.05
CA TYR A 89 -11.24 6.77 -0.66
C TYR A 89 -9.76 6.46 -0.94
N MET A 90 -9.34 5.24 -0.66
CA MET A 90 -7.97 4.82 -0.95
C MET A 90 -7.64 4.89 -2.45
N ALA A 91 -8.59 4.53 -3.32
CA ALA A 91 -8.40 4.63 -4.78
C ALA A 91 -8.27 6.08 -5.24
N GLU A 92 -9.06 7.01 -4.69
CA GLU A 92 -8.97 8.45 -4.98
C GLU A 92 -7.63 9.04 -4.50
N ASP A 93 -7.25 8.77 -3.25
CA ASP A 93 -6.00 9.26 -2.66
C ASP A 93 -4.77 8.70 -3.38
N ALA A 94 -4.78 7.40 -3.69
CA ALA A 94 -3.70 6.75 -4.42
C ALA A 94 -3.61 7.26 -5.86
N GLY A 95 -4.75 7.45 -6.52
CA GLY A 95 -4.82 8.04 -7.86
C GLY A 95 -4.22 9.44 -7.89
N ALA A 96 -4.60 10.30 -6.93
CA ALA A 96 -4.05 11.64 -6.79
C ALA A 96 -2.53 11.62 -6.54
N ALA A 97 -2.06 10.79 -5.60
CA ALA A 97 -0.64 10.69 -5.28
C ALA A 97 0.18 10.16 -6.48
N ASP A 98 -0.36 9.21 -7.22
CA ASP A 98 0.29 8.65 -8.41
C ASP A 98 0.40 9.67 -9.53
N LEU A 99 -0.68 10.40 -9.83
CA LEU A 99 -0.66 11.48 -10.84
C LEU A 99 0.32 12.60 -10.48
N ILE A 100 0.36 13.03 -9.20
CA ILE A 100 1.33 14.03 -8.72
C ILE A 100 2.77 13.52 -8.89
N SER A 101 3.01 12.24 -8.66
CA SER A 101 4.33 11.64 -8.82
C SER A 101 4.70 11.29 -10.26
N GLY A 102 3.76 11.41 -11.22
CA GLY A 102 3.99 11.04 -12.62
C GLY A 102 4.06 9.53 -12.83
N GLY A 103 3.21 8.76 -12.14
CA GLY A 103 3.09 7.30 -12.34
C GLY A 103 4.16 6.49 -11.61
N ARG A 104 4.73 7.01 -10.51
CA ARG A 104 5.82 6.36 -9.76
C ARG A 104 5.39 5.67 -8.45
N LEU A 105 4.09 5.70 -8.14
CA LEU A 105 3.57 5.07 -6.93
C LEU A 105 3.62 3.54 -7.05
N GLN A 106 4.19 2.90 -6.04
CA GLN A 106 4.25 1.46 -5.82
C GLN A 106 3.47 1.14 -4.54
N LEU A 107 2.20 0.79 -4.65
CA LEU A 107 1.31 0.72 -3.51
C LEU A 107 1.33 -0.66 -2.87
N GLY A 108 2.06 -0.78 -1.76
CA GLY A 108 2.14 -1.99 -0.96
C GLY A 108 1.01 -2.06 0.05
N ILE A 109 0.24 -3.15 0.01
CA ILE A 109 -0.90 -3.42 0.88
C ILE A 109 -0.80 -4.82 1.50
N SER A 110 -1.52 -5.07 2.58
CA SER A 110 -1.61 -6.40 3.21
C SER A 110 -2.83 -6.52 4.12
N ARG A 111 -2.98 -7.69 4.73
CA ARG A 111 -3.90 -7.92 5.85
C ARG A 111 -3.50 -7.14 7.12
N GLY A 112 -2.26 -6.62 7.18
CA GLY A 112 -1.69 -6.01 8.35
C GLY A 112 -0.77 -6.93 9.17
N SER A 113 -0.20 -6.35 10.22
CA SER A 113 0.71 -7.00 11.18
C SER A 113 0.13 -6.86 12.59
N PRO A 114 0.77 -7.42 13.63
CA PRO A 114 0.39 -7.14 15.01
C PRO A 114 0.29 -5.63 15.28
N GLU A 115 -0.80 -5.22 15.92
CA GLU A 115 -1.18 -3.82 16.12
C GLU A 115 -0.88 -3.33 17.53
N GLN A 116 -0.84 -2.01 17.69
CA GLN A 116 -0.73 -1.36 18.99
C GLN A 116 -2.04 -1.44 19.80
N VAL A 117 -3.16 -1.57 19.11
CA VAL A 117 -4.51 -1.58 19.70
C VAL A 117 -5.25 -2.83 19.25
N ILE A 118 -5.89 -3.52 20.17
CA ILE A 118 -6.74 -4.68 19.86
C ILE A 118 -7.90 -4.21 18.99
N ASP A 119 -8.08 -4.88 17.84
CA ASP A 119 -9.13 -4.58 16.86
C ASP A 119 -9.22 -3.09 16.49
N GLY A 120 -8.07 -2.43 16.32
CA GLY A 120 -7.98 -0.98 16.09
C GLY A 120 -8.82 -0.48 14.92
N TRP A 121 -9.04 -1.29 13.89
CA TRP A 121 -9.88 -0.99 12.73
C TRP A 121 -11.35 -0.69 13.08
N ARG A 122 -11.87 -1.19 14.23
CA ARG A 122 -13.22 -0.85 14.72
C ARG A 122 -13.37 0.63 15.03
N TYR A 123 -12.32 1.30 15.50
CA TYR A 123 -12.33 2.75 15.76
C TYR A 123 -12.44 3.57 14.47
N PHE A 124 -12.07 2.99 13.32
CA PHE A 124 -12.25 3.58 11.98
C PHE A 124 -13.62 3.24 11.37
N GLY A 125 -14.47 2.53 12.09
CA GLY A 125 -15.83 2.19 11.66
C GLY A 125 -15.94 0.89 10.85
N TYR A 126 -14.85 0.11 10.77
CA TYR A 126 -14.87 -1.15 10.02
C TYR A 126 -15.14 -2.34 10.93
N VAL A 127 -15.98 -3.24 10.44
CA VAL A 127 -16.27 -4.52 11.08
C VAL A 127 -16.40 -5.59 10.01
N PRO A 128 -15.93 -6.83 10.27
CA PRO A 128 -16.21 -7.96 9.41
C PRO A 128 -17.73 -8.15 9.24
N GLN A 129 -18.13 -8.62 8.06
CA GLN A 129 -19.51 -9.00 7.80
C GLN A 129 -19.86 -10.32 8.53
N GLU A 130 -21.14 -10.68 8.56
CA GLU A 130 -21.57 -11.94 9.15
C GLU A 130 -20.86 -13.11 8.46
N GLY A 131 -20.17 -13.95 9.27
CA GLY A 131 -19.38 -15.07 8.77
C GLY A 131 -17.96 -14.74 8.31
N GLU A 132 -17.56 -13.46 8.27
CA GLU A 132 -16.20 -13.04 7.97
C GLU A 132 -15.35 -12.87 9.25
N ASN A 133 -14.06 -13.15 9.13
CA ASN A 133 -13.05 -12.68 10.06
C ASN A 133 -12.36 -11.40 9.51
N GLU A 134 -11.44 -10.80 10.29
CA GLU A 134 -10.75 -9.58 9.89
C GLU A 134 -9.87 -9.76 8.65
N SER A 135 -9.38 -10.97 8.39
CA SER A 135 -8.60 -11.28 7.19
C SER A 135 -9.47 -11.32 5.93
N ASP A 136 -10.71 -11.82 6.06
CA ASP A 136 -11.67 -11.86 4.97
C ASP A 136 -12.13 -10.43 4.63
N MET A 137 -12.35 -9.59 5.64
CA MET A 137 -12.63 -8.16 5.45
C MET A 137 -11.50 -7.46 4.68
N ALA A 138 -10.23 -7.69 5.05
CA ALA A 138 -9.09 -7.11 4.36
C ALA A 138 -9.00 -7.57 2.90
N ARG A 139 -9.30 -8.85 2.61
CA ARG A 139 -9.35 -9.39 1.24
C ARG A 139 -10.46 -8.74 0.43
N ARG A 140 -11.66 -8.63 0.99
CA ARG A 140 -12.79 -7.96 0.35
C ARG A 140 -12.48 -6.50 0.02
N HIS A 141 -11.89 -5.74 0.96
CA HIS A 141 -11.45 -4.36 0.70
C HIS A 141 -10.39 -4.31 -0.42
N THR A 142 -9.49 -5.29 -0.46
CA THR A 142 -8.48 -5.40 -1.51
C THR A 142 -9.12 -5.65 -2.88
N GLU A 143 -10.05 -6.59 -2.98
CA GLU A 143 -10.73 -6.92 -4.24
C GLU A 143 -11.52 -5.72 -4.77
N VAL A 144 -12.26 -5.01 -3.90
CA VAL A 144 -12.95 -3.77 -4.28
C VAL A 144 -11.96 -2.71 -4.78
N LEU A 145 -10.83 -2.50 -4.07
CA LEU A 145 -9.79 -1.57 -4.52
C LEU A 145 -9.27 -1.94 -5.92
N LEU A 146 -8.96 -3.21 -6.13
CA LEU A 146 -8.45 -3.68 -7.42
C LEU A 146 -9.45 -3.49 -8.57
N ASP A 147 -10.73 -3.68 -8.29
CA ASP A 147 -11.80 -3.50 -9.28
C ASP A 147 -11.97 -2.02 -9.65
N VAL A 148 -12.03 -1.12 -8.69
CA VAL A 148 -12.19 0.32 -8.99
C VAL A 148 -10.95 0.92 -9.65
N LEU A 149 -9.75 0.41 -9.38
CA LEU A 149 -8.52 0.82 -10.05
C LEU A 149 -8.43 0.39 -11.52
N ARG A 150 -9.33 -0.46 -12.02
CA ARG A 150 -9.45 -0.75 -13.48
C ARG A 150 -9.94 0.47 -14.26
N GLY A 151 -10.59 1.43 -13.60
CA GLY A 151 -11.10 2.64 -14.23
C GLY A 151 -12.40 2.44 -15.00
N GLU A 152 -13.07 1.31 -14.81
CA GLU A 152 -14.40 1.07 -15.38
C GLU A 152 -15.46 1.84 -14.60
N GLY A 153 -16.50 2.31 -15.29
CA GLY A 153 -17.65 2.96 -14.67
C GLY A 153 -18.53 1.93 -13.94
N PHE A 154 -18.90 2.22 -12.69
CA PHE A 154 -19.74 1.34 -11.87
C PHE A 154 -20.88 2.07 -11.15
N ALA A 155 -20.81 3.39 -11.00
CA ALA A 155 -21.80 4.18 -10.29
C ALA A 155 -22.83 4.79 -11.24
N LYS A 156 -24.11 4.63 -10.92
CA LYS A 156 -25.21 5.21 -11.72
C LYS A 156 -25.23 6.74 -11.54
N PRO A 157 -25.17 7.52 -12.63
CA PRO A 157 -25.20 8.97 -12.54
C PRO A 157 -26.53 9.49 -12.01
N ASN A 158 -26.50 10.60 -11.27
CA ASN A 158 -27.70 11.33 -10.89
C ASN A 158 -28.35 11.90 -12.17
N PRO A 159 -29.66 11.74 -12.37
CA PRO A 159 -30.36 12.31 -13.53
C PRO A 159 -30.37 13.85 -13.54
N GLN A 160 -30.12 14.49 -12.39
CA GLN A 160 -30.02 15.95 -12.24
C GLN A 160 -28.69 16.31 -11.56
N PRO A 161 -27.55 16.14 -12.25
CA PRO A 161 -26.24 16.43 -11.68
C PRO A 161 -26.01 17.94 -11.63
N MET A 162 -25.18 18.41 -10.68
CA MET A 162 -24.76 19.81 -10.61
C MET A 162 -23.88 20.20 -11.81
N PHE A 163 -23.08 19.27 -12.30
CA PHE A 163 -22.21 19.44 -13.47
C PHE A 163 -22.49 18.34 -14.49
N PRO A 164 -22.29 18.58 -15.80
CA PRO A 164 -22.44 17.57 -16.83
C PRO A 164 -21.56 16.34 -16.55
N ASN A 165 -22.15 15.16 -16.61
CA ASN A 165 -21.43 13.90 -16.50
C ASN A 165 -21.06 13.35 -17.88
N PRO A 166 -19.98 12.59 -18.00
CA PRO A 166 -19.76 11.76 -19.18
C PRO A 166 -20.89 10.72 -19.33
N PRO A 167 -21.16 10.24 -20.56
CA PRO A 167 -22.21 9.25 -20.78
C PRO A 167 -21.86 7.90 -20.11
N GLY A 168 -22.88 7.18 -19.64
CA GLY A 168 -22.73 5.85 -19.05
C GLY A 168 -22.60 5.87 -17.53
N LEU A 169 -22.04 4.78 -16.98
CA LEU A 169 -21.72 4.68 -15.56
C LEU A 169 -20.48 5.51 -15.23
N LEU A 170 -20.45 6.07 -14.03
CA LEU A 170 -19.32 6.88 -13.56
C LEU A 170 -18.30 6.00 -12.86
N ARG A 171 -17.02 6.30 -13.07
CA ARG A 171 -15.88 5.75 -12.31
C ARG A 171 -15.44 6.72 -11.23
N LEU A 172 -14.57 6.28 -10.34
CA LEU A 172 -13.88 7.19 -9.43
C LEU A 172 -12.87 8.08 -10.17
N GLU A 173 -12.74 9.33 -9.71
CA GLU A 173 -11.73 10.28 -10.16
C GLU A 173 -11.03 10.89 -8.93
N PRO A 174 -9.72 11.22 -9.00
CA PRO A 174 -8.88 11.11 -10.19
C PRO A 174 -8.42 9.66 -10.45
N HIS A 175 -8.61 9.19 -11.67
CA HIS A 175 -8.11 7.89 -12.10
C HIS A 175 -6.68 8.00 -12.63
N SER A 176 -5.77 7.15 -12.14
CA SER A 176 -4.41 7.04 -12.67
C SER A 176 -4.24 5.73 -13.43
N GLU A 177 -4.04 5.87 -14.74
CA GLU A 177 -3.85 4.72 -15.63
C GLU A 177 -2.59 3.92 -15.24
N GLY A 178 -2.70 2.59 -15.22
CA GLY A 178 -1.61 1.69 -14.88
C GLY A 178 -1.28 1.60 -13.36
N LEU A 179 -1.95 2.34 -12.47
CA LEU A 179 -1.74 2.19 -11.03
C LEU A 179 -2.11 0.78 -10.55
N ARG A 180 -3.14 0.17 -11.16
CA ARG A 180 -3.56 -1.21 -10.88
C ARG A 180 -2.41 -2.22 -10.99
N ASP A 181 -1.49 -2.04 -11.91
CA ASP A 181 -0.36 -2.94 -12.17
C ASP A 181 0.80 -2.72 -11.18
N ARG A 182 0.72 -1.68 -10.35
CA ARG A 182 1.70 -1.32 -9.34
C ARG A 182 1.22 -1.54 -7.91
N ILE A 183 0.22 -2.40 -7.75
CA ILE A 183 -0.25 -2.88 -6.45
C ILE A 183 0.60 -4.08 -6.02
N TRP A 184 1.08 -4.06 -4.77
CA TRP A 184 1.96 -5.07 -4.19
C TRP A 184 1.31 -5.65 -2.95
N TRP A 185 1.29 -6.97 -2.84
CA TRP A 185 0.79 -7.65 -1.64
C TRP A 185 1.92 -8.07 -0.72
N GLY A 186 1.89 -7.61 0.53
CA GLY A 186 2.78 -8.04 1.59
C GLY A 186 2.36 -9.41 2.12
N ALA A 187 3.01 -10.48 1.66
CA ALA A 187 2.63 -11.85 1.98
C ALA A 187 3.42 -12.41 3.16
N GLY A 188 2.75 -12.77 4.26
CA GLY A 188 3.30 -13.49 5.39
C GLY A 188 3.42 -15.00 5.16
N SER A 189 2.58 -15.60 4.29
CA SER A 189 2.55 -17.04 4.01
C SER A 189 2.60 -17.34 2.51
N ASN A 190 2.90 -18.61 2.16
CA ASN A 190 2.88 -19.06 0.77
C ASN A 190 1.46 -18.97 0.16
N ALA A 191 0.42 -19.28 0.94
CA ALA A 191 -0.96 -19.22 0.48
C ALA A 191 -1.36 -17.80 0.08
N THR A 192 -0.96 -16.78 0.84
CA THR A 192 -1.26 -15.38 0.52
C THR A 192 -0.43 -14.85 -0.65
N ALA A 193 0.77 -15.40 -0.89
CA ALA A 193 1.55 -15.10 -2.08
C ALA A 193 0.91 -15.67 -3.35
N VAL A 194 0.37 -16.90 -3.30
CA VAL A 194 -0.40 -17.50 -4.38
C VAL A 194 -1.66 -16.71 -4.65
N TRP A 195 -2.43 -16.35 -3.61
CA TRP A 195 -3.61 -15.51 -3.75
C TRP A 195 -3.31 -14.16 -4.41
N ALA A 196 -2.20 -13.51 -4.04
CA ALA A 196 -1.77 -12.28 -4.71
C ALA A 196 -1.53 -12.50 -6.22
N ALA A 197 -0.92 -13.63 -6.60
CA ALA A 197 -0.70 -13.97 -7.99
C ALA A 197 -2.01 -14.19 -8.77
N THR A 198 -3.01 -14.85 -8.18
CA THR A 198 -4.32 -15.06 -8.83
C THR A 198 -5.06 -13.75 -9.13
N LEU A 199 -4.81 -12.71 -8.33
CA LEU A 199 -5.37 -11.37 -8.53
C LEU A 199 -4.48 -10.46 -9.38
N GLY A 200 -3.32 -10.94 -9.86
CA GLY A 200 -2.39 -10.15 -10.67
C GLY A 200 -1.69 -9.03 -9.89
N MET A 201 -1.59 -9.14 -8.57
CA MET A 201 -0.78 -8.21 -7.75
C MET A 201 0.68 -8.62 -7.76
N ASN A 202 1.57 -7.64 -7.60
CA ASN A 202 2.99 -7.90 -7.35
C ASN A 202 3.21 -8.45 -5.92
N LEU A 203 4.35 -9.08 -5.69
CA LEU A 203 4.69 -9.68 -4.40
C LEU A 203 5.71 -8.86 -3.62
N GLN A 204 5.38 -8.47 -2.39
CA GLN A 204 6.35 -8.12 -1.35
C GLN A 204 6.51 -9.32 -0.41
N SER A 205 7.61 -10.06 -0.54
CA SER A 205 7.89 -11.17 0.37
C SER A 205 8.28 -10.62 1.74
N SER A 206 7.42 -10.87 2.74
CA SER A 206 7.59 -10.33 4.08
C SER A 206 8.78 -10.96 4.81
N THR A 207 9.42 -10.17 5.67
CA THR A 207 10.39 -10.67 6.66
C THR A 207 9.69 -11.18 7.93
N LEU A 208 8.40 -10.91 8.09
CA LEU A 208 7.58 -11.51 9.14
C LEU A 208 6.94 -12.77 8.57
N LYS A 209 7.16 -13.90 9.24
CA LYS A 209 6.57 -15.19 8.90
C LYS A 209 5.64 -15.59 10.03
N ASP A 210 4.43 -16.05 9.65
CA ASP A 210 3.44 -16.57 10.60
C ASP A 210 3.80 -17.99 11.07
N ASP A 211 4.61 -18.74 10.30
CA ASP A 211 5.00 -20.12 10.57
C ASP A 211 6.48 -20.24 10.93
N GLU A 212 6.78 -20.73 12.12
CA GLU A 212 8.11 -21.17 12.52
C GLU A 212 8.41 -22.57 11.94
N THR A 213 8.98 -22.62 10.76
CA THR A 213 9.31 -23.90 10.10
C THR A 213 10.69 -24.44 10.47
N GLY A 214 11.47 -23.70 11.26
CA GLY A 214 12.89 -24.02 11.55
C GLY A 214 13.85 -23.87 10.35
N GLU A 215 13.34 -23.55 9.17
CA GLU A 215 14.17 -23.29 7.99
C GLU A 215 14.76 -21.88 8.01
N PRO A 216 15.98 -21.70 7.48
CA PRO A 216 16.55 -20.36 7.30
C PRO A 216 15.63 -19.44 6.50
N PHE A 217 15.55 -18.18 6.92
CA PHE A 217 14.61 -17.20 6.41
C PHE A 217 14.65 -17.03 4.88
N HIS A 218 15.87 -16.95 4.31
CA HIS A 218 16.06 -16.80 2.87
C HIS A 218 15.53 -18.00 2.06
N ILE A 219 15.54 -19.21 2.65
CA ILE A 219 14.97 -20.42 2.02
C ILE A 219 13.44 -20.31 1.98
N GLN A 220 12.83 -19.88 3.09
CA GLN A 220 11.39 -19.67 3.16
C GLN A 220 10.92 -18.60 2.15
N GLN A 221 11.65 -17.47 2.05
CA GLN A 221 11.35 -16.45 1.05
C GLN A 221 11.50 -16.95 -0.39
N ALA A 222 12.55 -17.73 -0.65
CA ALA A 222 12.75 -18.33 -1.98
C ALA A 222 11.63 -19.30 -2.36
N LYS A 223 11.10 -20.08 -1.40
CA LYS A 223 9.92 -20.94 -1.61
C LYS A 223 8.67 -20.12 -1.92
N GLN A 224 8.42 -19.06 -1.18
CA GLN A 224 7.28 -18.15 -1.38
C GLN A 224 7.32 -17.49 -2.77
N ILE A 225 8.48 -16.96 -3.17
CA ILE A 225 8.67 -16.35 -4.49
C ILE A 225 8.46 -17.37 -5.62
N ARG A 226 8.92 -18.62 -5.44
CA ARG A 226 8.69 -19.68 -6.44
C ARG A 226 7.21 -20.04 -6.55
N ALA A 227 6.49 -20.19 -5.44
CA ALA A 227 5.05 -20.46 -5.43
C ALA A 227 4.27 -19.36 -6.17
N TYR A 228 4.58 -18.09 -5.86
CA TYR A 228 4.00 -16.94 -6.55
C TYR A 228 4.26 -16.97 -8.07
N ARG A 229 5.52 -17.22 -8.49
CA ARG A 229 5.89 -17.26 -9.92
C ARG A 229 5.22 -18.40 -10.68
N GLN A 230 5.04 -19.55 -10.04
CA GLN A 230 4.32 -20.67 -10.64
C GLN A 230 2.86 -20.32 -10.91
N GLU A 231 2.22 -19.60 -10.01
CA GLU A 231 0.83 -19.20 -10.16
C GLU A 231 0.63 -18.11 -11.20
N ILE A 232 1.45 -17.07 -11.20
CA ILE A 232 1.38 -16.00 -12.20
C ILE A 232 1.63 -16.54 -13.63
N GLY A 233 2.51 -17.55 -13.79
CA GLY A 233 2.75 -18.21 -15.06
C GLY A 233 1.60 -19.14 -15.53
N ARG A 234 0.62 -19.43 -14.67
CA ARG A 234 -0.60 -20.16 -15.04
C ARG A 234 -1.76 -19.22 -15.40
N ALA A 235 -1.70 -17.98 -14.88
CA ALA A 235 -2.74 -16.98 -15.10
C ALA A 235 -2.51 -16.11 -16.35
N SER A 236 -1.32 -16.20 -16.95
CA SER A 236 -0.92 -15.54 -18.21
C SER A 236 -1.02 -16.51 -19.37
#